data_d2c48c71a863968c77f99c185fab0302
#
_entry.id   d2c48c71a863968c77f99c185fab0302
#
_cell.length_a   1.000
_cell.length_b   1.000
_cell.length_c   1.000
_cell.angle_alpha   90.00
_cell.angle_beta   90.00
_cell.angle_gamma   90.00
#
_symmetry.space_group_name_H-M   'P 1'
#
loop_
_entity.id
_entity.type
_entity.pdbx_description
1 polymer ?
#
loop_
_entity_poly.entity_id
_entity_poly.type
_entity_poly.pdbx_seq_one_letter_code
_entity_poly.pdbx_strand_id
1 'polypeptide(L)'
;MYQAEESRYDKMSYKRCGNSGILLPRVSLGMWQNFGAEKPLPEQKEIIFRAFDLGITHFDLANNYGAPNIGMAEENFGKIFAEDFKQYREQLLVSTKAGYDFWPGPYGNWGSRKYLMSSLDASLKRMKLDYVDIFYHHRPDPETPLEETMGALSDMVRQGKALYVGISNYQAEEAERAIQILKANGTPCLIHQARYNMFERWPEQGLFDVLTENGTGCIAYSPLAQGALTDRYLHGIPADSRASRQGTTVG
;
A
#
# COMPACT_ATOMS: atom_id res chain seq x y z
N MET A 1 -0.80 26.10 8.90
CA MET A 1 -0.14 24.86 9.35
C MET A 1 -1.21 23.99 10.01
N TYR A 2 -1.37 22.78 9.57
CA TYR A 2 -2.36 21.84 10.10
C TYR A 2 -2.05 21.47 11.55
N GLN A 3 -3.09 21.39 12.37
CA GLN A 3 -3.03 20.89 13.75
C GLN A 3 -4.02 19.73 13.86
N ALA A 4 -3.50 18.56 14.20
CA ALA A 4 -4.32 17.37 14.34
C ALA A 4 -5.18 17.41 15.60
N GLU A 5 -6.38 16.85 15.53
CA GLU A 5 -7.27 16.68 16.67
C GLU A 5 -6.59 15.88 17.79
N GLU A 6 -6.63 16.39 19.02
CA GLU A 6 -6.01 15.70 20.17
C GLU A 6 -6.70 14.37 20.47
N SER A 7 -8.03 14.31 20.31
CA SER A 7 -8.86 13.12 20.55
C SER A 7 -8.84 12.08 19.42
N ARG A 8 -7.96 12.23 18.39
CA ARG A 8 -7.96 11.38 17.19
C ARG A 8 -7.80 9.88 17.45
N TYR A 9 -7.18 9.52 18.57
CA TYR A 9 -6.97 8.10 18.92
C TYR A 9 -8.10 7.49 19.77
N ASP A 10 -9.04 8.28 20.28
CA ASP A 10 -10.04 7.83 21.26
C ASP A 10 -11.06 6.84 20.67
N LYS A 11 -11.36 6.96 19.37
CA LYS A 11 -12.40 6.17 18.70
C LYS A 11 -11.87 5.11 17.77
N MET A 12 -10.62 5.24 17.30
CA MET A 12 -10.01 4.27 16.39
C MET A 12 -9.50 3.08 17.18
N SER A 13 -9.89 1.89 16.77
CA SER A 13 -9.29 0.67 17.30
C SER A 13 -8.09 0.25 16.45
N TYR A 14 -7.05 -0.21 17.12
CA TYR A 14 -5.81 -0.68 16.50
C TYR A 14 -5.65 -2.18 16.75
N LYS A 15 -5.14 -2.90 15.76
CA LYS A 15 -4.91 -4.34 15.83
C LYS A 15 -3.45 -4.65 15.50
N ARG A 16 -2.85 -5.57 16.26
CA ARG A 16 -1.50 -6.04 15.99
C ARG A 16 -1.41 -6.68 14.61
N CYS A 17 -0.39 -6.29 13.86
CA CYS A 17 -0.09 -6.84 12.54
C CYS A 17 0.71 -8.13 12.69
N GLY A 18 0.05 -9.28 12.53
CA GLY A 18 0.66 -10.59 12.76
C GLY A 18 1.33 -10.68 14.13
N ASN A 19 2.52 -11.28 14.18
CA ASN A 19 3.34 -11.43 15.39
C ASN A 19 4.37 -10.29 15.57
N SER A 20 4.14 -9.13 14.94
CA SER A 20 5.04 -7.97 15.02
C SER A 20 4.68 -7.02 16.18
N GLY A 21 5.52 -6.02 16.40
CA GLY A 21 5.25 -4.91 17.33
C GLY A 21 4.28 -3.85 16.78
N ILE A 22 3.96 -3.88 15.49
CA ILE A 22 3.16 -2.85 14.83
C ILE A 22 1.67 -3.01 15.11
N LEU A 23 1.02 -1.92 15.46
CA LEU A 23 -0.43 -1.81 15.57
C LEU A 23 -0.96 -1.02 14.37
N LEU A 24 -1.80 -1.65 13.55
CA LEU A 24 -2.47 -1.00 12.43
C LEU A 24 -3.88 -0.53 12.83
N PRO A 25 -4.31 0.65 12.35
CA PRO A 25 -5.71 1.05 12.49
C PRO A 25 -6.60 0.07 11.72
N ARG A 26 -7.85 -0.10 12.16
CA ARG A 26 -8.81 -0.99 11.49
C ARG A 26 -9.12 -0.57 10.06
N VAL A 27 -8.92 0.69 9.74
CA VAL A 27 -9.09 1.26 8.41
C VAL A 27 -7.81 2.03 8.06
N SER A 28 -7.31 1.82 6.85
CA SER A 28 -6.17 2.56 6.28
C SER A 28 -6.63 3.41 5.10
N LEU A 29 -5.96 4.51 4.85
CA LEU A 29 -6.25 5.35 3.69
C LEU A 29 -5.41 4.90 2.49
N GLY A 30 -6.06 4.19 1.53
CA GLY A 30 -5.46 3.85 0.25
C GLY A 30 -5.45 5.06 -0.69
N MET A 31 -4.32 5.36 -1.28
CA MET A 31 -4.12 6.56 -2.11
C MET A 31 -4.06 6.23 -3.61
N TRP A 32 -4.69 5.15 -4.04
CA TRP A 32 -4.75 4.78 -5.47
C TRP A 32 -5.59 5.74 -6.30
N GLN A 33 -6.78 6.10 -5.80
CA GLN A 33 -7.73 7.00 -6.47
C GLN A 33 -7.87 8.30 -5.68
N ASN A 34 -8.22 9.39 -6.36
CA ASN A 34 -8.42 10.72 -5.77
C ASN A 34 -7.14 11.45 -5.28
N PHE A 35 -5.96 10.90 -5.50
CA PHE A 35 -4.69 11.51 -5.06
C PHE A 35 -3.73 11.82 -6.22
N GLY A 36 -4.21 11.66 -7.46
CA GLY A 36 -3.50 12.06 -8.69
C GLY A 36 -3.84 13.48 -9.16
N ALA A 37 -3.71 13.69 -10.48
CA ALA A 37 -3.99 14.99 -11.13
C ALA A 37 -5.47 15.34 -11.19
N GLU A 38 -6.35 14.35 -11.13
CA GLU A 38 -7.81 14.55 -11.31
C GLU A 38 -8.47 15.32 -10.16
N LYS A 39 -7.85 15.34 -8.98
CA LYS A 39 -8.39 15.99 -7.80
C LYS A 39 -7.47 17.12 -7.33
N PRO A 40 -8.00 18.33 -7.11
CA PRO A 40 -7.22 19.46 -6.61
C PRO A 40 -6.49 19.14 -5.29
N LEU A 41 -5.27 19.64 -5.15
CA LEU A 41 -4.45 19.39 -3.95
C LEU A 41 -5.15 19.80 -2.63
N PRO A 42 -5.90 20.92 -2.55
CA PRO A 42 -6.64 21.25 -1.34
C PRO A 42 -7.65 20.18 -0.91
N GLU A 43 -8.38 19.59 -1.85
CA GLU A 43 -9.34 18.50 -1.54
C GLU A 43 -8.61 17.24 -1.06
N GLN A 44 -7.44 16.93 -1.64
CA GLN A 44 -6.60 15.83 -1.16
C GLN A 44 -6.14 16.07 0.27
N LYS A 45 -5.73 17.31 0.59
CA LYS A 45 -5.37 17.72 1.97
C LYS A 45 -6.51 17.49 2.94
N GLU A 46 -7.71 17.93 2.61
CA GLU A 46 -8.90 17.75 3.46
C GLU A 46 -9.16 16.27 3.77
N ILE A 47 -9.05 15.40 2.77
CA ILE A 47 -9.21 13.94 2.96
C ILE A 47 -8.16 13.39 3.92
N ILE A 48 -6.88 13.75 3.70
CA ILE A 48 -5.75 13.27 4.51
C ILE A 48 -5.86 13.79 5.95
N PHE A 49 -6.16 15.09 6.15
CA PHE A 49 -6.34 15.68 7.47
C PHE A 49 -7.49 15.02 8.21
N ARG A 50 -8.63 14.88 7.55
CA ARG A 50 -9.80 14.24 8.15
C ARG A 50 -9.53 12.77 8.50
N ALA A 51 -8.81 12.03 7.67
CA ALA A 51 -8.42 10.66 7.95
C ALA A 51 -7.56 10.59 9.22
N PHE A 52 -6.56 11.45 9.34
CA PHE A 52 -5.69 11.48 10.52
C PHE A 52 -6.42 11.92 11.78
N ASP A 53 -7.31 12.92 11.69
CA ASP A 53 -8.17 13.37 12.81
C ASP A 53 -9.16 12.29 13.29
N LEU A 54 -9.42 11.28 12.46
CA LEU A 54 -10.20 10.10 12.81
C LEU A 54 -9.34 8.93 13.33
N GLY A 55 -8.03 9.12 13.48
CA GLY A 55 -7.10 8.09 13.96
C GLY A 55 -6.60 7.13 12.88
N ILE A 56 -6.83 7.42 11.59
CA ILE A 56 -6.23 6.66 10.50
C ILE A 56 -4.77 7.09 10.38
N THR A 57 -3.86 6.28 10.88
CA THR A 57 -2.42 6.55 10.90
C THR A 57 -1.68 5.91 9.72
N HIS A 58 -2.30 4.98 9.01
CA HIS A 58 -1.69 4.26 7.90
C HIS A 58 -2.16 4.82 6.54
N PHE A 59 -1.18 5.34 5.76
CA PHE A 59 -1.35 5.86 4.41
C PHE A 59 -0.67 4.92 3.41
N ASP A 60 -1.45 4.33 2.52
CA ASP A 60 -1.00 3.27 1.63
C ASP A 60 -0.89 3.75 0.18
N LEU A 61 0.34 3.94 -0.28
CA LEU A 61 0.70 4.41 -1.62
C LEU A 61 1.25 3.28 -2.50
N ALA A 62 1.62 3.61 -3.73
CA ALA A 62 2.46 2.84 -4.61
C ALA A 62 3.12 3.78 -5.64
N ASN A 63 4.27 3.37 -6.18
CA ASN A 63 5.02 4.17 -7.14
C ASN A 63 4.18 4.55 -8.37
N ASN A 64 3.29 3.65 -8.82
CA ASN A 64 2.47 3.83 -10.02
C ASN A 64 1.09 4.49 -9.75
N TYR A 65 0.78 4.91 -8.53
CA TYR A 65 -0.49 5.58 -8.24
C TYR A 65 -0.50 7.04 -8.72
N GLY A 66 -1.72 7.57 -9.03
CA GLY A 66 -1.89 8.96 -9.45
C GLY A 66 -2.23 9.14 -10.93
N ALA A 67 -2.86 8.12 -11.57
CA ALA A 67 -3.30 8.22 -12.96
C ALA A 67 -4.05 9.55 -13.25
N PRO A 68 -3.89 10.11 -14.46
CA PRO A 68 -3.11 9.60 -15.60
C PRO A 68 -1.58 9.77 -15.42
N ASN A 69 -1.11 10.56 -14.46
CA ASN A 69 0.29 10.84 -14.21
C ASN A 69 0.80 9.92 -13.10
N ILE A 70 1.32 8.75 -13.46
CA ILE A 70 1.87 7.79 -12.49
C ILE A 70 2.99 8.43 -11.65
N GLY A 71 2.99 8.11 -10.36
CA GLY A 71 3.89 8.73 -9.36
C GLY A 71 3.32 9.98 -8.69
N MET A 72 2.26 10.59 -9.26
CA MET A 72 1.72 11.84 -8.74
C MET A 72 1.09 11.71 -7.35
N ALA A 73 0.55 10.55 -7.00
CA ALA A 73 0.02 10.33 -5.65
C ALA A 73 1.12 10.48 -4.58
N GLU A 74 2.32 9.93 -4.82
CA GLU A 74 3.48 10.10 -3.94
C GLU A 74 4.00 11.53 -3.94
N GLU A 75 4.00 12.22 -5.10
CA GLU A 75 4.40 13.63 -5.17
C GLU A 75 3.46 14.54 -4.38
N ASN A 76 2.14 14.34 -4.53
CA ASN A 76 1.14 15.12 -3.81
C ASN A 76 1.20 14.84 -2.31
N PHE A 77 1.33 13.56 -1.91
CA PHE A 77 1.58 13.21 -0.52
C PHE A 77 2.84 13.90 0.02
N GLY A 78 3.94 13.87 -0.73
CA GLY A 78 5.19 14.51 -0.34
C GLY A 78 5.10 16.03 -0.17
N LYS A 79 4.27 16.71 -0.97
CA LYS A 79 3.98 18.15 -0.77
C LYS A 79 3.21 18.37 0.53
N ILE A 80 2.15 17.60 0.74
CA ILE A 80 1.30 17.68 1.94
C ILE A 80 2.12 17.34 3.20
N PHE A 81 2.91 16.26 3.12
CA PHE A 81 3.76 15.85 4.23
C PHE A 81 4.75 16.95 4.63
N ALA A 82 5.48 17.51 3.68
CA ALA A 82 6.49 18.53 3.97
C ALA A 82 5.90 19.83 4.55
N GLU A 83 4.68 20.20 4.14
CA GLU A 83 4.01 21.43 4.59
C GLU A 83 3.30 21.25 5.93
N ASP A 84 2.63 20.10 6.13
CA ASP A 84 1.63 19.97 7.18
C ASP A 84 1.85 18.78 8.14
N PHE A 85 2.51 17.68 7.68
CA PHE A 85 2.62 16.44 8.43
C PHE A 85 4.01 16.11 8.99
N LYS A 86 5.02 16.88 8.65
CA LYS A 86 6.41 16.60 9.07
C LYS A 86 6.54 16.42 10.60
N GLN A 87 5.81 17.22 11.38
CA GLN A 87 5.79 17.13 12.84
C GLN A 87 5.12 15.87 13.39
N TYR A 88 4.36 15.15 12.56
CA TYR A 88 3.65 13.93 12.94
C TYR A 88 4.31 12.66 12.36
N ARG A 89 5.51 12.75 11.74
CA ARG A 89 6.16 11.61 11.07
C ARG A 89 6.15 10.33 11.91
N GLU A 90 6.48 10.45 13.18
CA GLU A 90 6.57 9.31 14.10
C GLU A 90 5.20 8.74 14.53
N GLN A 91 4.13 9.40 14.18
CA GLN A 91 2.76 8.97 14.42
C GLN A 91 2.11 8.36 13.17
N LEU A 92 2.83 8.33 12.06
CA LEU A 92 2.35 7.83 10.78
C LEU A 92 3.01 6.48 10.45
N LEU A 93 2.23 5.63 9.80
CA LEU A 93 2.72 4.50 9.03
C LEU A 93 2.53 4.83 7.55
N VAL A 94 3.62 4.97 6.82
CA VAL A 94 3.59 5.25 5.38
C VAL A 94 4.08 4.02 4.64
N SER A 95 3.25 3.47 3.77
CA SER A 95 3.63 2.37 2.91
C SER A 95 3.66 2.76 1.44
N THR A 96 4.56 2.16 0.68
CA THR A 96 4.57 2.22 -0.77
C THR A 96 4.96 0.89 -1.38
N LYS A 97 4.80 0.76 -2.70
CA LYS A 97 4.91 -0.50 -3.43
C LYS A 97 5.55 -0.28 -4.80
N ALA A 98 6.22 -1.31 -5.33
CA ALA A 98 6.63 -1.39 -6.73
C ALA A 98 6.41 -2.82 -7.27
N GLY A 99 6.13 -2.93 -8.58
CA GLY A 99 5.86 -4.21 -9.25
C GLY A 99 5.08 -4.06 -10.57
N TYR A 100 4.55 -2.88 -10.84
CA TYR A 100 3.86 -2.53 -12.09
C TYR A 100 4.69 -1.56 -12.92
N ASP A 101 4.31 -1.35 -14.19
CA ASP A 101 5.00 -0.45 -15.11
C ASP A 101 5.17 0.95 -14.54
N PHE A 102 6.38 1.47 -14.61
CA PHE A 102 6.72 2.82 -14.17
C PHE A 102 7.66 3.54 -15.16
N TRP A 103 8.73 2.89 -15.63
CA TRP A 103 9.64 3.44 -16.64
C TRP A 103 9.52 2.69 -17.95
N PRO A 104 9.75 3.34 -19.09
CA PRO A 104 9.87 2.66 -20.35
C PRO A 104 11.10 1.74 -20.41
N GLY A 105 11.00 0.67 -21.17
CA GLY A 105 12.10 -0.26 -21.40
C GLY A 105 12.17 -1.39 -20.36
N PRO A 106 13.26 -2.19 -20.37
CA PRO A 106 13.28 -3.50 -19.69
C PRO A 106 13.49 -3.43 -18.17
N TYR A 107 13.70 -2.25 -17.61
CA TYR A 107 14.01 -2.08 -16.17
C TYR A 107 12.92 -1.35 -15.39
N GLY A 108 11.73 -1.18 -15.97
CA GLY A 108 10.67 -0.35 -15.41
C GLY A 108 9.49 -1.11 -14.85
N ASN A 109 9.59 -2.43 -14.63
CA ASN A 109 8.48 -3.29 -14.22
C ASN A 109 8.96 -4.50 -13.41
N TRP A 110 8.01 -5.22 -12.79
CA TRP A 110 8.16 -6.52 -12.16
C TRP A 110 9.00 -6.51 -10.86
N GLY A 111 9.79 -7.58 -10.62
CA GLY A 111 10.40 -7.88 -9.34
C GLY A 111 11.92 -7.85 -9.31
N SER A 112 12.61 -7.44 -10.41
CA SER A 112 14.06 -7.42 -10.41
C SER A 112 14.63 -6.50 -9.32
N ARG A 113 15.74 -6.91 -8.73
CA ARG A 113 16.46 -6.11 -7.74
C ARG A 113 16.71 -4.66 -8.23
N LYS A 114 17.12 -4.53 -9.50
CA LYS A 114 17.36 -3.20 -10.10
C LYS A 114 16.11 -2.33 -10.06
N TYR A 115 14.97 -2.86 -10.48
CA TYR A 115 13.72 -2.12 -10.52
C TYR A 115 13.25 -1.75 -9.10
N LEU A 116 13.24 -2.70 -8.19
CA LEU A 116 12.72 -2.48 -6.83
C LEU A 116 13.56 -1.45 -6.05
N MET A 117 14.89 -1.56 -6.08
CA MET A 117 15.78 -0.61 -5.40
C MET A 117 15.63 0.80 -5.97
N SER A 118 15.64 0.94 -7.30
CA SER A 118 15.45 2.23 -7.97
C SER A 118 14.07 2.82 -7.70
N SER A 119 13.03 1.98 -7.61
CA SER A 119 11.66 2.41 -7.30
C SER A 119 11.55 2.97 -5.90
N LEU A 120 12.11 2.31 -4.89
CA LEU A 120 12.08 2.84 -3.53
C LEU A 120 12.83 4.17 -3.43
N ASP A 121 14.02 4.29 -4.02
CA ASP A 121 14.78 5.54 -4.01
C ASP A 121 14.02 6.70 -4.67
N ALA A 122 13.33 6.43 -5.77
CA ALA A 122 12.50 7.42 -6.44
C ALA A 122 11.23 7.76 -5.64
N SER A 123 10.60 6.77 -5.00
CA SER A 123 9.43 6.95 -4.13
C SER A 123 9.75 7.83 -2.91
N LEU A 124 10.87 7.56 -2.24
CA LEU A 124 11.34 8.38 -1.11
C LEU A 124 11.54 9.85 -1.52
N LYS A 125 12.13 10.09 -2.69
CA LYS A 125 12.30 11.45 -3.23
C LYS A 125 10.96 12.14 -3.49
N ARG A 126 9.99 11.45 -4.12
CA ARG A 126 8.66 12.00 -4.38
C ARG A 126 7.91 12.32 -3.09
N MET A 127 7.95 11.41 -2.12
CA MET A 127 7.28 11.58 -0.83
C MET A 127 8.03 12.49 0.14
N LYS A 128 9.27 12.89 -0.18
CA LYS A 128 10.15 13.70 0.70
C LYS A 128 10.38 13.03 2.07
N LEU A 129 10.56 11.72 2.05
CA LEU A 129 10.80 10.89 3.22
C LEU A 129 12.22 10.31 3.18
N ASP A 130 12.82 10.11 4.33
CA ASP A 130 14.09 9.40 4.47
C ASP A 130 13.89 7.88 4.44
N TYR A 131 12.75 7.40 4.91
CA TYR A 131 12.34 5.99 4.92
C TYR A 131 10.82 5.85 4.82
N VAL A 132 10.36 4.68 4.39
CA VAL A 132 8.98 4.24 4.53
C VAL A 132 8.85 3.23 5.67
N ASP A 133 7.68 3.17 6.28
CA ASP A 133 7.43 2.17 7.33
C ASP A 133 7.30 0.78 6.72
N ILE A 134 6.59 0.64 5.60
CA ILE A 134 6.40 -0.63 4.91
C ILE A 134 6.67 -0.47 3.41
N PHE A 135 7.53 -1.31 2.84
CA PHE A 135 7.66 -1.43 1.40
C PHE A 135 7.11 -2.77 0.93
N TYR A 136 6.23 -2.76 -0.08
CA TYR A 136 5.66 -3.98 -0.65
C TYR A 136 6.24 -4.31 -2.03
N HIS A 137 6.49 -5.60 -2.28
CA HIS A 137 6.46 -6.08 -3.66
C HIS A 137 5.00 -6.21 -4.09
N HIS A 138 4.60 -5.46 -5.14
CA HIS A 138 3.20 -5.17 -5.46
C HIS A 138 2.46 -6.37 -6.07
N ARG A 139 3.17 -7.25 -6.76
CA ARG A 139 2.66 -8.49 -7.34
C ARG A 139 3.80 -9.49 -7.60
N PRO A 140 3.55 -10.80 -7.62
CA PRO A 140 4.57 -11.76 -7.99
C PRO A 140 5.08 -11.53 -9.42
N ASP A 141 6.38 -11.79 -9.63
CA ASP A 141 7.03 -11.75 -10.93
C ASP A 141 7.31 -13.18 -11.38
N PRO A 142 6.72 -13.64 -12.50
CA PRO A 142 6.88 -15.01 -12.96
C PRO A 142 8.27 -15.34 -13.51
N GLU A 143 9.06 -14.32 -13.87
CA GLU A 143 10.35 -14.50 -14.57
C GLU A 143 11.56 -14.26 -13.66
N THR A 144 11.43 -13.37 -12.64
CA THR A 144 12.54 -13.10 -11.74
C THR A 144 12.61 -14.15 -10.63
N PRO A 145 13.80 -14.74 -10.36
CA PRO A 145 13.96 -15.63 -9.20
C PRO A 145 13.47 -14.98 -7.92
N LEU A 146 12.63 -15.70 -7.17
CA LEU A 146 12.00 -15.15 -5.96
C LEU A 146 13.04 -14.72 -4.92
N GLU A 147 14.18 -15.40 -4.88
CA GLU A 147 15.32 -15.08 -4.02
C GLU A 147 15.92 -13.70 -4.32
N GLU A 148 15.96 -13.29 -5.60
CA GLU A 148 16.43 -11.95 -6.00
C GLU A 148 15.47 -10.88 -5.50
N THR A 149 14.17 -11.07 -5.73
CA THR A 149 13.12 -10.15 -5.29
C THR A 149 13.12 -10.00 -3.77
N MET A 150 13.08 -11.10 -3.03
CA MET A 150 13.07 -11.08 -1.56
C MET A 150 14.41 -10.59 -0.98
N GLY A 151 15.52 -10.88 -1.64
CA GLY A 151 16.82 -10.32 -1.31
C GLY A 151 16.86 -8.80 -1.43
N ALA A 152 16.25 -8.25 -2.48
CA ALA A 152 16.13 -6.80 -2.63
C ALA A 152 15.32 -6.17 -1.49
N LEU A 153 14.19 -6.76 -1.11
CA LEU A 153 13.39 -6.29 0.02
C LEU A 153 14.19 -6.31 1.34
N SER A 154 14.93 -7.39 1.57
CA SER A 154 15.76 -7.51 2.78
C SER A 154 16.85 -6.43 2.84
N ASP A 155 17.45 -6.09 1.70
CA ASP A 155 18.47 -5.04 1.64
C ASP A 155 17.90 -3.64 1.84
N MET A 156 16.66 -3.38 1.45
CA MET A 156 15.97 -2.11 1.76
C MET A 156 15.86 -1.89 3.27
N VAL A 157 15.55 -2.96 4.02
CA VAL A 157 15.50 -2.90 5.48
C VAL A 157 16.91 -2.71 6.07
N ARG A 158 17.90 -3.45 5.61
CA ARG A 158 19.31 -3.31 6.06
C ARG A 158 19.86 -1.91 5.80
N GLN A 159 19.44 -1.25 4.71
CA GLN A 159 19.80 0.12 4.38
C GLN A 159 19.01 1.18 5.16
N GLY A 160 18.02 0.78 5.96
CA GLY A 160 17.17 1.70 6.70
C GLY A 160 16.21 2.52 5.84
N LYS A 161 15.99 2.11 4.57
CA LYS A 161 15.06 2.78 3.64
C LYS A 161 13.61 2.30 3.79
N ALA A 162 13.42 1.13 4.38
CA ALA A 162 12.13 0.60 4.82
C ALA A 162 12.31 -0.01 6.22
N LEU A 163 11.35 0.19 7.13
CA LEU A 163 11.42 -0.45 8.44
C LEU A 163 10.94 -1.90 8.37
N TYR A 164 9.94 -2.15 7.54
CA TYR A 164 9.33 -3.46 7.33
C TYR A 164 9.10 -3.69 5.84
N VAL A 165 8.91 -4.95 5.49
CA VAL A 165 8.55 -5.36 4.14
C VAL A 165 7.27 -6.19 4.13
N GLY A 166 6.55 -6.12 3.02
CA GLY A 166 5.35 -6.89 2.75
C GLY A 166 5.33 -7.39 1.31
N ILE A 167 4.36 -8.24 1.03
CA ILE A 167 4.04 -8.74 -0.30
C ILE A 167 2.57 -8.49 -0.62
N SER A 168 2.22 -8.44 -1.90
CA SER A 168 0.84 -8.19 -2.33
C SER A 168 0.48 -9.08 -3.51
N ASN A 169 -0.75 -9.60 -3.54
CA ASN A 169 -1.29 -10.44 -4.62
C ASN A 169 -0.58 -11.80 -4.82
N TYR A 170 0.19 -12.26 -3.87
CA TYR A 170 0.80 -13.59 -3.90
C TYR A 170 -0.24 -14.65 -3.53
N GLN A 171 -0.32 -15.73 -4.31
CA GLN A 171 -1.12 -16.90 -3.96
C GLN A 171 -0.48 -17.67 -2.80
N ALA A 172 -1.20 -18.59 -2.19
CA ALA A 172 -0.77 -19.28 -0.97
C ALA A 172 0.64 -19.88 -1.06
N GLU A 173 0.92 -20.67 -2.10
CA GLU A 173 2.22 -21.34 -2.30
C GLU A 173 3.36 -20.34 -2.52
N GLU A 174 3.14 -19.33 -3.35
CA GLU A 174 4.15 -18.30 -3.60
C GLU A 174 4.39 -17.42 -2.35
N ALA A 175 3.31 -17.12 -1.62
CA ALA A 175 3.40 -16.38 -0.36
C ALA A 175 4.22 -17.14 0.68
N GLU A 176 3.99 -18.45 0.84
CA GLU A 176 4.75 -19.30 1.74
C GLU A 176 6.25 -19.27 1.39
N ARG A 177 6.59 -19.49 0.13
CA ARG A 177 7.99 -19.44 -0.34
C ARG A 177 8.64 -18.08 -0.09
N ALA A 178 7.94 -16.98 -0.42
CA ALA A 178 8.44 -15.62 -0.21
C ALA A 178 8.69 -15.34 1.28
N ILE A 179 7.77 -15.72 2.14
CA ILE A 179 7.86 -15.55 3.60
C ILE A 179 9.05 -16.33 4.15
N GLN A 180 9.25 -17.57 3.72
CA GLN A 180 10.39 -18.39 4.16
C GLN A 180 11.74 -17.80 3.74
N ILE A 181 11.86 -17.29 2.51
CA ILE A 181 13.07 -16.63 2.02
C ILE A 181 13.35 -15.36 2.86
N LEU A 182 12.33 -14.51 3.07
CA LEU A 182 12.48 -13.31 3.90
C LEU A 182 12.88 -13.65 5.33
N LYS A 183 12.29 -14.69 5.92
CA LYS A 183 12.65 -15.17 7.25
C LYS A 183 14.10 -15.66 7.31
N ALA A 184 14.55 -16.43 6.32
CA ALA A 184 15.93 -16.91 6.20
C ALA A 184 16.92 -15.74 6.04
N ASN A 185 16.51 -14.66 5.39
CA ASN A 185 17.30 -13.43 5.25
C ASN A 185 17.33 -12.56 6.52
N GLY A 186 16.65 -12.97 7.61
CA GLY A 186 16.54 -12.19 8.85
C GLY A 186 15.61 -10.97 8.74
N THR A 187 14.73 -10.94 7.75
CA THR A 187 13.77 -9.87 7.49
C THR A 187 12.36 -10.47 7.38
N PRO A 188 11.70 -10.83 8.50
CA PRO A 188 10.39 -11.45 8.45
C PRO A 188 9.37 -10.60 7.67
N CYS A 189 8.53 -11.26 6.86
CA CYS A 189 7.44 -10.59 6.16
C CYS A 189 6.41 -10.07 7.17
N LEU A 190 6.24 -8.74 7.22
CA LEU A 190 5.31 -8.12 8.16
C LEU A 190 3.85 -8.43 7.78
N ILE A 191 3.52 -8.29 6.48
CA ILE A 191 2.13 -8.19 6.06
C ILE A 191 1.97 -8.62 4.60
N HIS A 192 0.84 -9.25 4.31
CA HIS A 192 0.35 -9.50 2.95
C HIS A 192 -0.82 -8.57 2.64
N GLN A 193 -0.80 -7.90 1.49
CA GLN A 193 -1.93 -7.12 1.00
C GLN A 193 -2.68 -7.87 -0.11
N ALA A 194 -3.94 -8.20 0.11
CA ALA A 194 -4.77 -8.99 -0.80
C ALA A 194 -6.04 -8.26 -1.21
N ARG A 195 -6.49 -8.50 -2.45
CA ARG A 195 -7.86 -8.16 -2.84
C ARG A 195 -8.80 -9.14 -2.15
N TYR A 196 -9.66 -8.62 -1.27
CA TYR A 196 -10.57 -9.45 -0.52
C TYR A 196 -11.87 -8.72 -0.22
N ASN A 197 -12.98 -9.31 -0.66
CA ASN A 197 -14.34 -8.85 -0.43
C ASN A 197 -15.33 -10.00 -0.69
N MET A 198 -16.62 -9.76 -0.60
CA MET A 198 -17.65 -10.79 -0.76
C MET A 198 -17.67 -11.46 -2.15
N PHE A 199 -17.13 -10.78 -3.19
CA PHE A 199 -17.05 -11.33 -4.56
C PHE A 199 -15.68 -11.97 -4.83
N GLU A 200 -14.63 -11.55 -4.15
CA GLU A 200 -13.24 -11.96 -4.35
C GLU A 200 -12.74 -12.67 -3.10
N ARG A 201 -12.96 -13.99 -3.05
CA ARG A 201 -12.69 -14.79 -1.86
C ARG A 201 -11.49 -15.74 -1.99
N TRP A 202 -10.67 -15.57 -3.00
CA TRP A 202 -9.50 -16.40 -3.23
C TRP A 202 -8.51 -16.50 -2.04
N PRO A 203 -8.35 -15.49 -1.15
CA PRO A 203 -7.46 -15.65 0.00
C PRO A 203 -7.88 -16.75 0.99
N GLU A 204 -9.15 -17.15 0.98
CA GLU A 204 -9.65 -18.24 1.80
C GLU A 204 -9.16 -19.61 1.31
N GLN A 205 -8.60 -19.68 0.10
CA GLN A 205 -8.07 -20.91 -0.49
C GLN A 205 -6.60 -21.13 -0.08
N GLY A 206 -6.35 -21.17 1.25
CA GLY A 206 -5.05 -21.48 1.85
C GLY A 206 -4.16 -20.29 2.19
N LEU A 207 -4.39 -19.09 1.63
CA LEU A 207 -3.53 -17.95 1.95
C LEU A 207 -3.64 -17.57 3.44
N PHE A 208 -4.83 -17.52 4.00
CA PHE A 208 -5.01 -17.16 5.42
C PHE A 208 -4.35 -18.15 6.37
N ASP A 209 -4.30 -19.43 6.00
CA ASP A 209 -3.61 -20.46 6.78
C ASP A 209 -2.09 -20.20 6.75
N VAL A 210 -1.51 -19.98 5.57
CA VAL A 210 -0.10 -19.62 5.41
C VAL A 210 0.27 -18.39 6.24
N LEU A 211 -0.52 -17.32 6.17
CA LEU A 211 -0.24 -16.10 6.92
C LEU A 211 -0.33 -16.32 8.43
N THR A 212 -1.30 -17.10 8.88
CA THR A 212 -1.50 -17.41 10.30
C THR A 212 -0.36 -18.25 10.85
N GLU A 213 0.06 -19.29 10.15
CA GLU A 213 1.14 -20.18 10.55
C GLU A 213 2.48 -19.45 10.64
N ASN A 214 2.70 -18.46 9.77
CA ASN A 214 3.93 -17.66 9.74
C ASN A 214 3.87 -16.38 10.59
N GLY A 215 2.74 -16.10 11.24
CA GLY A 215 2.57 -14.88 12.03
C GLY A 215 2.63 -13.60 11.19
N THR A 216 2.34 -13.67 9.90
CA THR A 216 2.29 -12.54 8.96
C THR A 216 0.92 -11.88 9.03
N GLY A 217 0.87 -10.56 9.06
CA GLY A 217 -0.38 -9.80 9.04
C GLY A 217 -1.08 -9.84 7.66
N CYS A 218 -2.36 -9.44 7.64
CA CYS A 218 -3.11 -9.30 6.40
C CYS A 218 -3.86 -7.97 6.39
N ILE A 219 -3.82 -7.27 5.24
CA ILE A 219 -4.65 -6.11 4.95
C ILE A 219 -5.39 -6.31 3.62
N ALA A 220 -6.69 -6.02 3.61
CA ALA A 220 -7.51 -6.15 2.41
C ALA A 220 -7.59 -4.83 1.65
N TYR A 221 -7.44 -4.88 0.32
CA TYR A 221 -7.82 -3.78 -0.53
C TYR A 221 -9.12 -4.06 -1.30
N SER A 222 -9.79 -3.01 -1.77
CA SER A 222 -11.13 -3.08 -2.40
C SER A 222 -12.19 -3.83 -1.57
N PRO A 223 -12.32 -3.60 -0.24
CA PRO A 223 -13.27 -4.33 0.60
C PRO A 223 -14.73 -4.12 0.18
N LEU A 224 -15.04 -3.02 -0.49
CA LEU A 224 -16.37 -2.71 -1.04
C LEU A 224 -16.46 -2.98 -2.56
N ALA A 225 -15.56 -3.80 -3.13
CA ALA A 225 -15.52 -4.13 -4.56
C ALA A 225 -15.68 -2.87 -5.45
N GLN A 226 -14.87 -1.84 -5.17
CA GLN A 226 -14.89 -0.54 -5.84
C GLN A 226 -16.25 0.19 -5.79
N GLY A 227 -17.05 -0.10 -4.78
CA GLY A 227 -18.37 0.48 -4.56
C GLY A 227 -19.53 -0.43 -4.93
N ALA A 228 -19.29 -1.56 -5.61
CA ALA A 228 -20.35 -2.51 -6.00
C ALA A 228 -21.06 -3.15 -4.79
N LEU A 229 -20.42 -3.20 -3.62
CA LEU A 229 -21.00 -3.68 -2.37
C LEU A 229 -21.66 -2.57 -1.53
N THR A 230 -21.91 -1.41 -2.11
CA THR A 230 -22.66 -0.32 -1.47
C THR A 230 -24.07 -0.22 -2.08
N ASP A 231 -24.93 0.57 -1.47
CA ASP A 231 -26.27 0.87 -1.98
C ASP A 231 -26.27 1.71 -3.27
N ARG A 232 -25.14 2.29 -3.63
CA ARG A 232 -24.97 3.19 -4.77
C ARG A 232 -25.45 2.60 -6.12
N TYR A 233 -25.34 1.28 -6.28
CA TYR A 233 -25.65 0.58 -7.54
C TYR A 233 -26.99 -0.17 -7.53
N LEU A 234 -27.78 -0.08 -6.46
CA LEU A 234 -29.06 -0.82 -6.33
C LEU A 234 -30.10 -0.40 -7.39
N HIS A 235 -30.02 0.83 -7.90
CA HIS A 235 -30.98 1.38 -8.86
C HIS A 235 -30.36 1.65 -10.23
N GLY A 236 -29.24 1.04 -10.55
CA GLY A 236 -28.52 1.19 -11.81
C GLY A 236 -27.12 1.81 -11.62
N ILE A 237 -26.46 2.10 -12.74
CA ILE A 237 -25.11 2.68 -12.75
C ILE A 237 -25.21 4.21 -12.71
N PRO A 238 -24.82 4.90 -11.62
CA PRO A 238 -24.83 6.36 -11.57
C PRO A 238 -23.87 6.98 -12.58
N ALA A 239 -24.27 8.07 -13.22
CA ALA A 239 -23.49 8.74 -14.26
C ALA A 239 -22.12 9.26 -13.77
N ASP A 240 -22.00 9.56 -12.46
CA ASP A 240 -20.79 10.02 -11.79
C ASP A 240 -19.93 8.88 -11.21
N SER A 241 -20.34 7.62 -11.42
CA SER A 241 -19.63 6.44 -10.90
C SER A 241 -18.41 6.07 -11.75
N ARG A 242 -17.51 5.27 -11.19
CA ARG A 242 -16.41 4.69 -11.98
C ARG A 242 -16.92 3.75 -13.09
N ALA A 243 -17.95 2.99 -12.81
CA ALA A 243 -18.52 2.03 -13.76
C ALA A 243 -19.14 2.72 -15.00
N SER A 244 -19.47 4.02 -14.92
CA SER A 244 -19.96 4.80 -16.07
C SER A 244 -18.85 5.33 -16.97
N ARG A 245 -17.58 5.32 -16.52
CA ARG A 245 -16.45 5.83 -17.30
C ARG A 245 -15.95 4.76 -18.27
N GLN A 246 -15.89 5.09 -19.56
CA GLN A 246 -15.32 4.19 -20.57
C GLN A 246 -13.84 3.91 -20.26
N GLY A 247 -13.43 2.64 -20.29
CA GLY A 247 -12.04 2.21 -20.08
C GLY A 247 -11.65 2.00 -18.62
N THR A 248 -12.53 2.16 -17.64
CA THR A 248 -12.27 1.70 -16.28
C THR A 248 -12.58 0.20 -16.18
N THR A 249 -11.56 -0.59 -15.95
CA THR A 249 -11.72 -1.97 -15.50
C THR A 249 -12.33 -1.97 -14.10
N VAL A 250 -13.66 -2.17 -14.04
CA VAL A 250 -14.33 -2.68 -12.85
C VAL A 250 -14.09 -4.19 -12.92
N GLY A 251 -12.93 -4.65 -12.52
CA GLY A 251 -12.56 -6.05 -12.42
C GLY A 251 -12.51 -6.47 -10.98
#